data_f8d964f64c0e9076f9871c286315a0c5
#
_entry.id   f8d964f64c0e9076f9871c286315a0c5
#
_cell.length_a   1.000
_cell.length_b   1.000
_cell.length_c   1.000
_cell.angle_alpha   90.00
_cell.angle_beta   90.00
_cell.angle_gamma   90.00
#
_symmetry.space_group_name_H-M   'P 1'
#
loop_
_entity.id
_entity.type
_entity.pdbx_description
1 polymer ?
#
loop_
_entity_poly.entity_id
_entity_poly.type
_entity_poly.pdbx_seq_one_letter_code
_entity_poly.pdbx_strand_id
1 'polypeptide(L)'
;MFKEIKSTYFPKIIYTFICEKRKLNLLKYNKTLQNSLNISLINYKILSGKYIIKETKENWKIYNAYDETLLFEGNYISGYGREYIKNKLIYEGEYLNGKRNGKGKEYDIFGKNVIIEGEYLNGKRWNVMQYDEYGDIISEIKEGKGFFKTCYIPYQNSKYEGEYLNGQKNGKGKEYYHSGELKFEGEYLIGLRHGNGKEYYKNGNLKYEGEYFFGRKWNIKLYDNNGKLIHELKDGKGFIKENGDFNINEFGYLSGLRNGKGKIYSNKDNNSKLIFEGEYLNDKTMGMGKRYNLDGELIFEGEYLYNSRIKGKHYINGKLEYEGDYLYERKYNGKGYDSNGNVIYELINGNGKVKEHNILGEFIFEGEYLNGKRNGKGKEYNCYGDLVFEGEYLNGKRNGKGKVYEGNILVFEGEYLDGERHGKGTAYDINGNFLFEGEYFKGNSI
;
A
#
# COMPACT_ATOMS: atom_id res chain seq x y z
N MET A 1 -8.81 -24.36 23.52
CA MET A 1 -8.62 -23.16 24.37
C MET A 1 -9.68 -22.06 24.15
N PHE A 2 -10.12 -21.73 22.92
CA PHE A 2 -11.13 -20.66 22.71
C PHE A 2 -12.60 -21.10 22.77
N LYS A 3 -12.89 -22.41 22.86
CA LYS A 3 -14.29 -22.93 22.89
C LYS A 3 -15.06 -22.63 24.19
N GLU A 4 -14.35 -22.30 25.28
CA GLU A 4 -14.95 -22.06 26.60
C GLU A 4 -15.14 -20.57 26.93
N ILE A 5 -14.64 -19.65 26.05
CA ILE A 5 -14.76 -18.20 26.30
C ILE A 5 -16.09 -17.72 25.74
N LYS A 6 -17.06 -17.47 26.61
CA LYS A 6 -18.40 -16.97 26.28
C LYS A 6 -18.43 -15.49 25.82
N SER A 7 -17.37 -14.72 26.08
CA SER A 7 -17.28 -13.30 25.71
C SER A 7 -16.66 -13.12 24.33
N THR A 8 -17.34 -12.42 23.42
CA THR A 8 -16.80 -12.03 22.11
C THR A 8 -15.73 -10.94 22.19
N TYR A 9 -15.64 -10.25 23.31
CA TYR A 9 -14.68 -9.17 23.56
C TYR A 9 -13.26 -9.70 23.84
N PHE A 10 -13.13 -10.75 24.62
CA PHE A 10 -11.83 -11.32 25.00
C PHE A 10 -11.07 -11.96 23.82
N PRO A 11 -11.69 -12.74 22.92
CA PRO A 11 -11.03 -13.18 21.70
C PRO A 11 -10.58 -12.05 20.80
N LYS A 12 -11.36 -10.94 20.70
CA LYS A 12 -10.98 -9.77 19.92
C LYS A 12 -9.70 -9.13 20.47
N ILE A 13 -9.59 -8.94 21.79
CA ILE A 13 -8.37 -8.39 22.42
C ILE A 13 -7.17 -9.30 22.19
N ILE A 14 -7.27 -10.60 22.49
CA ILE A 14 -6.16 -11.55 22.30
C ILE A 14 -5.73 -11.55 20.83
N TYR A 15 -6.69 -11.54 19.90
CA TYR A 15 -6.40 -11.53 18.47
C TYR A 15 -5.57 -10.31 18.06
N THR A 16 -5.71 -9.18 18.71
CA THR A 16 -4.93 -7.97 18.42
C THR A 16 -3.44 -8.09 18.79
N PHE A 17 -3.11 -8.92 19.78
CA PHE A 17 -1.73 -9.15 20.21
C PHE A 17 -0.98 -10.21 19.39
N ILE A 18 -1.67 -10.94 18.53
CA ILE A 18 -1.07 -11.98 17.68
C ILE A 18 -0.52 -11.35 16.40
N CYS A 19 0.70 -11.73 15.98
CA CYS A 19 1.26 -11.25 14.72
C CYS A 19 0.41 -11.70 13.52
N GLU A 20 0.36 -10.89 12.45
CA GLU A 20 -0.54 -11.07 11.30
C GLU A 20 -0.46 -12.45 10.65
N LYS A 21 0.75 -13.02 10.53
CA LYS A 21 0.94 -14.37 9.99
C LYS A 21 0.27 -15.46 10.82
N ARG A 22 0.30 -15.34 12.15
CA ARG A 22 -0.38 -16.26 13.08
C ARG A 22 -1.88 -16.01 13.12
N LYS A 23 -2.32 -14.75 12.99
CA LYS A 23 -3.74 -14.37 12.85
C LYS A 23 -4.38 -15.10 11.68
N LEU A 24 -3.76 -15.01 10.49
CA LEU A 24 -4.23 -15.67 9.28
C LEU A 24 -4.34 -17.19 9.46
N ASN A 25 -3.34 -17.82 10.07
CA ASN A 25 -3.37 -19.26 10.32
C ASN A 25 -4.46 -19.69 11.31
N LEU A 26 -4.70 -18.91 12.37
CA LEU A 26 -5.77 -19.19 13.34
C LEU A 26 -7.15 -19.05 12.72
N LEU A 27 -7.36 -18.03 11.87
CA LEU A 27 -8.63 -17.81 11.18
C LEU A 27 -8.89 -18.88 10.12
N LYS A 28 -7.88 -19.27 9.35
CA LYS A 28 -8.01 -20.17 8.19
C LYS A 28 -8.68 -21.49 8.54
N TYR A 29 -8.49 -21.98 9.75
CA TYR A 29 -8.98 -23.32 10.20
C TYR A 29 -10.02 -23.24 11.33
N ASN A 30 -10.47 -22.04 11.75
CA ASN A 30 -11.38 -21.90 12.88
C ASN A 30 -12.61 -21.05 12.55
N LYS A 31 -13.67 -21.72 12.06
CA LYS A 31 -14.92 -21.09 11.67
C LYS A 31 -15.65 -20.40 12.84
N THR A 32 -15.50 -20.90 14.06
CA THR A 32 -16.05 -20.29 15.27
C THR A 32 -15.37 -18.96 15.56
N LEU A 33 -14.04 -18.89 15.42
CA LEU A 33 -13.28 -17.65 15.59
C LEU A 33 -13.59 -16.64 14.48
N GLN A 34 -13.75 -17.09 13.23
CA GLN A 34 -14.19 -16.23 12.11
C GLN A 34 -15.53 -15.57 12.43
N ASN A 35 -16.51 -16.35 12.88
CA ASN A 35 -17.84 -15.85 13.22
C ASN A 35 -17.80 -14.89 14.43
N SER A 36 -17.05 -15.24 15.51
CA SER A 36 -16.96 -14.39 16.71
C SER A 36 -16.26 -13.07 16.47
N LEU A 37 -15.35 -13.01 15.48
CA LEU A 37 -14.63 -11.80 15.08
C LEU A 37 -15.32 -11.06 13.93
N ASN A 38 -16.40 -11.61 13.39
CA ASN A 38 -17.11 -11.14 12.19
C ASN A 38 -16.16 -10.99 10.98
N ILE A 39 -15.26 -11.97 10.79
CA ILE A 39 -14.25 -11.95 9.73
C ILE A 39 -14.67 -12.91 8.62
N SER A 40 -14.93 -12.38 7.45
CA SER A 40 -15.22 -13.15 6.24
C SER A 40 -13.93 -13.45 5.44
N LEU A 41 -14.02 -14.34 4.43
CA LEU A 41 -12.91 -14.63 3.49
C LEU A 41 -12.35 -13.37 2.81
N ILE A 42 -13.17 -12.36 2.62
CA ILE A 42 -12.83 -11.06 2.07
C ILE A 42 -11.81 -10.34 2.96
N ASN A 43 -12.00 -10.40 4.27
CA ASN A 43 -11.10 -9.79 5.23
C ASN A 43 -9.71 -10.46 5.22
N TYR A 44 -9.61 -11.73 4.78
CA TYR A 44 -8.32 -12.40 4.60
C TYR A 44 -7.44 -11.76 3.54
N LYS A 45 -8.00 -11.38 2.41
CA LYS A 45 -7.27 -10.68 1.35
C LYS A 45 -6.84 -9.29 1.81
N ILE A 46 -7.72 -8.57 2.53
CA ILE A 46 -7.39 -7.28 3.14
C ILE A 46 -6.24 -7.43 4.13
N LEU A 47 -6.31 -8.42 5.03
CA LEU A 47 -5.27 -8.69 6.03
C LEU A 47 -3.95 -9.14 5.42
N SER A 48 -3.97 -9.89 4.32
CA SER A 48 -2.75 -10.35 3.63
C SER A 48 -2.18 -9.32 2.68
N GLY A 49 -2.99 -8.42 2.16
CA GLY A 49 -2.62 -7.47 1.10
C GLY A 49 -2.22 -8.14 -0.22
N LYS A 50 -2.39 -9.46 -0.35
CA LYS A 50 -1.91 -10.27 -1.48
C LYS A 50 -2.89 -11.36 -1.85
N TYR A 51 -2.89 -11.76 -3.13
CA TYR A 51 -3.55 -12.99 -3.57
C TYR A 51 -2.63 -13.79 -4.51
N ILE A 52 -2.88 -15.09 -4.62
CA ILE A 52 -2.04 -16.03 -5.34
C ILE A 52 -2.86 -16.68 -6.44
N ILE A 53 -2.32 -16.67 -7.65
CA ILE A 53 -2.79 -17.48 -8.79
C ILE A 53 -1.76 -18.58 -9.01
N LYS A 54 -2.21 -19.82 -8.97
CA LYS A 54 -1.38 -20.98 -9.29
C LYS A 54 -1.68 -21.38 -10.74
N GLU A 55 -0.77 -21.07 -11.64
CA GLU A 55 -0.90 -21.46 -13.05
C GLU A 55 -0.61 -22.95 -13.23
N THR A 56 0.42 -23.44 -12.51
CA THR A 56 0.78 -24.87 -12.43
C THR A 56 1.20 -25.21 -11.00
N LYS A 57 1.56 -26.48 -10.74
CA LYS A 57 2.14 -26.87 -9.45
C LYS A 57 3.43 -26.10 -9.13
N GLU A 58 4.16 -25.73 -10.16
CA GLU A 58 5.50 -25.14 -10.06
C GLU A 58 5.52 -23.63 -10.35
N ASN A 59 4.54 -23.12 -11.08
CA ASN A 59 4.49 -21.71 -11.46
C ASN A 59 3.36 -20.97 -10.77
N TRP A 60 3.74 -20.03 -9.89
CA TRP A 60 2.82 -19.22 -9.09
C TRP A 60 3.02 -17.75 -9.41
N LYS A 61 1.91 -17.02 -9.47
CA LYS A 61 1.92 -15.55 -9.52
C LYS A 61 1.28 -15.00 -8.26
N ILE A 62 1.94 -14.06 -7.64
CA ILE A 62 1.46 -13.36 -6.43
C ILE A 62 1.24 -11.90 -6.82
N TYR A 63 0.05 -11.40 -6.54
CA TYR A 63 -0.37 -10.04 -6.86
C TYR A 63 -0.67 -9.25 -5.58
N ASN A 64 -0.47 -7.95 -5.65
CA ASN A 64 -0.97 -7.01 -4.66
C ASN A 64 -2.51 -6.98 -4.72
N ALA A 65 -3.19 -7.07 -3.58
CA ALA A 65 -4.65 -7.13 -3.53
C ALA A 65 -5.33 -5.78 -3.81
N TYR A 66 -4.61 -4.66 -3.71
CA TYR A 66 -5.15 -3.30 -3.86
C TYR A 66 -5.04 -2.80 -5.29
N ASP A 67 -3.86 -2.88 -5.89
CA ASP A 67 -3.55 -2.33 -7.21
C ASP A 67 -3.34 -3.40 -8.30
N GLU A 68 -3.38 -4.69 -7.89
CA GLU A 68 -3.23 -5.86 -8.76
C GLU A 68 -1.88 -5.94 -9.49
N THR A 69 -0.88 -5.20 -9.01
CA THR A 69 0.48 -5.31 -9.52
C THR A 69 1.09 -6.68 -9.20
N LEU A 70 1.87 -7.21 -10.15
CA LEU A 70 2.61 -8.45 -9.93
C LEU A 70 3.71 -8.22 -8.89
N LEU A 71 3.77 -9.08 -7.88
CA LEU A 71 4.77 -9.07 -6.83
C LEU A 71 5.80 -10.20 -6.96
N PHE A 72 5.37 -11.34 -7.50
CA PHE A 72 6.21 -12.53 -7.67
C PHE A 72 5.70 -13.39 -8.82
N GLU A 73 6.62 -13.99 -9.56
CA GLU A 73 6.34 -15.09 -10.48
C GLU A 73 7.42 -16.16 -10.42
N GLY A 74 7.06 -17.42 -10.63
CA GLY A 74 7.97 -18.55 -10.65
C GLY A 74 7.64 -19.66 -9.65
N ASN A 75 8.63 -20.53 -9.40
CA ASN A 75 8.46 -21.64 -8.47
C ASN A 75 8.68 -21.18 -7.03
N TYR A 76 7.58 -20.94 -6.31
CA TYR A 76 7.60 -20.45 -4.93
C TYR A 76 7.99 -21.54 -3.90
N ILE A 77 7.86 -22.81 -4.27
CA ILE A 77 8.11 -23.93 -3.35
C ILE A 77 9.58 -24.34 -3.40
N SER A 78 10.09 -24.65 -4.59
CA SER A 78 11.48 -25.10 -4.80
C SER A 78 11.86 -24.90 -6.25
N GLY A 79 12.64 -23.85 -6.54
CA GLY A 79 13.07 -23.53 -7.90
C GLY A 79 13.34 -22.04 -8.08
N TYR A 80 13.24 -21.58 -9.32
CA TYR A 80 13.58 -20.21 -9.70
C TYR A 80 12.37 -19.30 -9.68
N GLY A 81 12.55 -18.06 -9.20
CA GLY A 81 11.48 -17.06 -9.17
C GLY A 81 12.00 -15.63 -9.25
N ARG A 82 11.08 -14.71 -9.54
CA ARG A 82 11.32 -13.27 -9.69
C ARG A 82 10.40 -12.46 -8.81
N GLU A 83 10.93 -11.44 -8.16
CA GLU A 83 10.15 -10.48 -7.36
C GLU A 83 10.08 -9.13 -8.06
N TYR A 84 8.94 -8.48 -7.94
CA TYR A 84 8.66 -7.20 -8.57
C TYR A 84 8.12 -6.19 -7.57
N ILE A 85 8.43 -4.91 -7.81
CA ILE A 85 7.79 -3.77 -7.16
C ILE A 85 7.41 -2.77 -8.26
N LYS A 86 6.12 -2.41 -8.36
CA LYS A 86 5.58 -1.53 -9.41
C LYS A 86 6.07 -1.94 -10.81
N ASN A 87 5.99 -3.24 -11.11
CA ASN A 87 6.43 -3.86 -12.37
C ASN A 87 7.93 -3.72 -12.68
N LYS A 88 8.77 -3.35 -11.69
CA LYS A 88 10.23 -3.37 -11.81
C LYS A 88 10.77 -4.63 -11.16
N LEU A 89 11.68 -5.34 -11.84
CA LEU A 89 12.36 -6.50 -11.28
C LEU A 89 13.29 -6.03 -10.15
N ILE A 90 13.15 -6.61 -8.95
CA ILE A 90 13.99 -6.28 -7.80
C ILE A 90 14.84 -7.44 -7.34
N TYR A 91 14.44 -8.66 -7.67
CA TYR A 91 15.17 -9.87 -7.34
C TYR A 91 14.83 -10.98 -8.32
N GLU A 92 15.83 -11.77 -8.67
CA GLU A 92 15.64 -13.08 -9.31
C GLU A 92 16.61 -14.09 -8.73
N GLY A 93 16.19 -15.35 -8.60
CA GLY A 93 17.03 -16.40 -8.05
C GLY A 93 16.26 -17.61 -7.54
N GLU A 94 16.97 -18.45 -6.80
CA GLU A 94 16.44 -19.69 -6.27
C GLU A 94 15.60 -19.48 -5.01
N TYR A 95 14.57 -20.29 -4.87
CA TYR A 95 13.61 -20.28 -3.75
C TYR A 95 13.47 -21.67 -3.13
N LEU A 96 13.26 -21.66 -1.81
CA LEU A 96 12.85 -22.82 -1.04
C LEU A 96 11.81 -22.43 0.00
N ASN A 97 10.63 -23.07 -0.04
CA ASN A 97 9.52 -22.83 0.88
C ASN A 97 9.13 -21.33 0.98
N GLY A 98 9.05 -20.65 -0.18
CA GLY A 98 8.66 -19.25 -0.26
C GLY A 98 9.69 -18.24 0.22
N LYS A 99 10.95 -18.65 0.32
CA LYS A 99 12.07 -17.79 0.71
C LYS A 99 13.20 -17.90 -0.30
N ARG A 100 13.90 -16.80 -0.55
CA ARG A 100 15.14 -16.78 -1.31
C ARG A 100 16.12 -17.77 -0.69
N ASN A 101 16.61 -18.73 -1.46
CA ASN A 101 17.51 -19.77 -0.96
C ASN A 101 18.33 -20.34 -2.11
N GLY A 102 19.67 -20.28 -2.01
CA GLY A 102 20.59 -20.57 -3.10
C GLY A 102 21.03 -19.30 -3.83
N LYS A 103 21.38 -19.38 -5.10
CA LYS A 103 21.92 -18.26 -5.88
C LYS A 103 20.84 -17.26 -6.26
N GLY A 104 21.18 -15.95 -6.24
CA GLY A 104 20.27 -14.91 -6.64
C GLY A 104 20.91 -13.54 -6.82
N LYS A 105 20.16 -12.64 -7.47
CA LYS A 105 20.56 -11.28 -7.80
C LYS A 105 19.50 -10.29 -7.34
N GLU A 106 19.94 -9.19 -6.74
CA GLU A 106 19.10 -8.04 -6.44
C GLU A 106 19.43 -6.90 -7.40
N TYR A 107 18.39 -6.17 -7.81
CA TYR A 107 18.47 -5.12 -8.83
C TYR A 107 18.22 -3.74 -8.22
N ASP A 108 18.69 -2.72 -8.93
CA ASP A 108 18.44 -1.32 -8.63
C ASP A 108 16.94 -0.97 -8.73
N ILE A 109 16.57 0.26 -8.35
CA ILE A 109 15.17 0.74 -8.39
C ILE A 109 14.55 0.75 -9.79
N PHE A 110 15.39 0.71 -10.82
CA PHE A 110 14.95 0.71 -12.21
C PHE A 110 14.79 -0.70 -12.76
N GLY A 111 15.29 -1.72 -12.00
CA GLY A 111 15.30 -3.13 -12.41
C GLY A 111 16.30 -3.42 -13.54
N LYS A 112 17.37 -2.62 -13.64
CA LYS A 112 18.33 -2.69 -14.74
C LYS A 112 19.70 -3.23 -14.32
N ASN A 113 20.25 -2.69 -13.23
CA ASN A 113 21.60 -3.02 -12.79
C ASN A 113 21.58 -3.96 -11.60
N VAL A 114 22.43 -4.99 -11.63
CA VAL A 114 22.65 -5.87 -10.47
C VAL A 114 23.42 -5.10 -9.42
N ILE A 115 22.86 -4.97 -8.24
CA ILE A 115 23.48 -4.29 -7.10
C ILE A 115 23.99 -5.26 -6.04
N ILE A 116 23.46 -6.48 -6.00
CA ILE A 116 23.89 -7.54 -5.09
C ILE A 116 23.75 -8.88 -5.80
N GLU A 117 24.77 -9.73 -5.69
CA GLU A 117 24.77 -11.09 -6.23
C GLU A 117 25.41 -12.06 -5.24
N GLY A 118 24.90 -13.27 -5.18
CA GLY A 118 25.48 -14.34 -4.38
C GLY A 118 24.47 -15.33 -3.84
N GLU A 119 24.78 -15.90 -2.68
CA GLU A 119 23.97 -16.95 -2.06
C GLU A 119 23.07 -16.41 -0.95
N TYR A 120 21.87 -16.94 -0.91
CA TYR A 120 20.83 -16.63 0.07
C TYR A 120 20.50 -17.88 0.88
N LEU A 121 20.24 -17.73 2.17
CA LEU A 121 19.86 -18.80 3.06
C LEU A 121 18.59 -18.40 3.85
N ASN A 122 17.48 -19.12 3.66
CA ASN A 122 16.20 -18.86 4.35
C ASN A 122 15.71 -17.40 4.25
N GLY A 123 15.89 -16.76 3.09
CA GLY A 123 15.49 -15.39 2.81
C GLY A 123 16.49 -14.32 3.23
N LYS A 124 17.69 -14.72 3.70
CA LYS A 124 18.73 -13.82 4.18
C LYS A 124 19.95 -13.88 3.27
N ARG A 125 20.65 -12.77 3.10
CA ARG A 125 21.94 -12.70 2.42
C ARG A 125 22.96 -13.51 3.20
N TRP A 126 23.62 -14.49 2.56
CA TRP A 126 24.53 -15.41 3.24
C TRP A 126 25.99 -15.24 2.77
N ASN A 127 26.26 -15.47 1.50
CA ASN A 127 27.53 -15.17 0.84
C ASN A 127 27.23 -14.26 -0.34
N VAL A 128 27.28 -12.96 -0.16
CA VAL A 128 26.90 -12.00 -1.21
C VAL A 128 27.94 -10.90 -1.37
N MET A 129 28.09 -10.44 -2.58
CA MET A 129 28.87 -9.27 -2.97
C MET A 129 27.92 -8.15 -3.36
N GLN A 130 28.29 -6.94 -3.00
CA GLN A 130 27.61 -5.72 -3.40
C GLN A 130 28.45 -4.93 -4.37
N TYR A 131 27.81 -4.40 -5.39
CA TYR A 131 28.43 -3.64 -6.46
C TYR A 131 27.96 -2.20 -6.45
N ASP A 132 28.81 -1.28 -6.87
CA ASP A 132 28.43 0.10 -7.20
C ASP A 132 27.91 0.20 -8.64
N GLU A 133 27.67 1.42 -9.11
CA GLU A 133 27.18 1.70 -10.47
C GLU A 133 28.20 1.39 -11.58
N TYR A 134 29.46 1.22 -11.24
CA TYR A 134 30.57 0.87 -12.17
C TYR A 134 30.83 -0.63 -12.20
N GLY A 135 30.21 -1.40 -11.28
CA GLY A 135 30.39 -2.85 -11.14
C GLY A 135 31.55 -3.23 -10.17
N ASP A 136 32.10 -2.27 -9.44
CA ASP A 136 33.12 -2.53 -8.44
C ASP A 136 32.51 -3.04 -7.14
N ILE A 137 33.22 -3.99 -6.47
CA ILE A 137 32.76 -4.55 -5.20
C ILE A 137 33.03 -3.53 -4.08
N ILE A 138 31.94 -3.09 -3.43
CA ILE A 138 31.95 -2.10 -2.34
C ILE A 138 31.73 -2.70 -0.96
N SER A 139 31.15 -3.90 -0.87
CA SER A 139 31.02 -4.63 0.40
C SER A 139 30.69 -6.11 0.17
N GLU A 140 30.91 -6.93 1.19
CA GLU A 140 30.60 -8.35 1.15
C GLU A 140 30.05 -8.85 2.49
N ILE A 141 29.25 -9.93 2.41
CA ILE A 141 28.84 -10.75 3.55
C ILE A 141 29.34 -12.16 3.28
N LYS A 142 30.05 -12.75 4.23
CA LYS A 142 30.51 -14.14 4.24
C LYS A 142 29.90 -14.89 5.41
N GLU A 143 29.26 -16.05 5.14
CA GLU A 143 28.59 -16.87 6.15
C GLU A 143 27.61 -16.05 7.02
N GLY A 144 26.93 -15.10 6.38
CA GLY A 144 25.97 -14.20 7.04
C GLY A 144 26.59 -13.12 7.93
N LYS A 145 27.91 -12.96 7.95
CA LYS A 145 28.65 -11.98 8.77
C LYS A 145 29.37 -10.96 7.88
N GLY A 146 29.42 -9.72 8.33
CA GLY A 146 30.18 -8.69 7.63
C GLY A 146 29.69 -7.29 8.00
N PHE A 147 30.40 -6.31 7.42
CA PHE A 147 29.96 -4.91 7.42
C PHE A 147 29.41 -4.60 6.04
N PHE A 148 28.18 -4.07 5.98
CA PHE A 148 27.49 -3.88 4.72
C PHE A 148 26.94 -2.45 4.61
N LYS A 149 27.20 -1.84 3.46
CA LYS A 149 26.71 -0.51 3.14
C LYS A 149 25.64 -0.64 2.05
N THR A 150 24.37 -0.64 2.42
CA THR A 150 23.31 -0.75 1.42
C THR A 150 23.28 0.50 0.56
N CYS A 151 23.58 0.35 -0.72
CA CYS A 151 23.13 1.30 -1.74
C CYS A 151 21.61 1.24 -1.81
N TYR A 152 21.03 2.23 -2.42
CA TYR A 152 19.60 2.44 -2.53
C TYR A 152 18.79 1.14 -2.75
N ILE A 153 18.11 0.65 -1.71
CA ILE A 153 17.13 -0.42 -1.87
C ILE A 153 15.81 0.24 -2.28
N PRO A 154 15.18 -0.23 -3.39
CA PRO A 154 13.88 0.27 -3.81
C PRO A 154 12.89 0.26 -2.64
N TYR A 155 12.23 1.41 -2.39
CA TYR A 155 11.18 1.57 -1.38
C TYR A 155 11.60 1.43 0.11
N GLN A 156 12.88 1.28 0.42
CA GLN A 156 13.40 1.64 1.73
C GLN A 156 13.92 3.08 1.64
N ASN A 157 13.23 4.01 2.29
CA ASN A 157 13.58 5.45 2.28
C ASN A 157 14.89 5.77 3.03
N SER A 158 15.80 4.80 3.18
CA SER A 158 17.05 4.99 3.90
C SER A 158 18.14 4.04 3.41
N LYS A 159 19.35 4.59 3.21
CA LYS A 159 20.58 3.80 3.10
C LYS A 159 20.91 3.28 4.50
N TYR A 160 21.55 2.13 4.59
CA TYR A 160 22.04 1.57 5.86
C TYR A 160 23.53 1.25 5.75
N GLU A 161 24.25 1.48 6.82
CA GLU A 161 25.65 1.12 6.97
C GLU A 161 25.84 0.52 8.36
N GLY A 162 26.36 -0.71 8.46
CA GLY A 162 26.53 -1.34 9.75
C GLY A 162 26.81 -2.83 9.70
N GLU A 163 26.87 -3.39 10.90
CA GLU A 163 27.20 -4.78 11.14
C GLU A 163 26.03 -5.72 10.77
N TYR A 164 26.39 -6.88 10.24
CA TYR A 164 25.48 -7.99 9.94
C TYR A 164 25.92 -9.25 10.70
N LEU A 165 24.93 -9.98 11.20
CA LEU A 165 25.09 -11.31 11.77
C LEU A 165 23.95 -12.20 11.30
N ASN A 166 24.28 -13.42 10.86
CA ASN A 166 23.31 -14.35 10.26
C ASN A 166 22.47 -13.70 9.13
N GLY A 167 23.12 -12.86 8.28
CA GLY A 167 22.51 -12.17 7.17
C GLY A 167 21.48 -11.10 7.53
N GLN A 168 21.50 -10.60 8.77
CA GLN A 168 20.58 -9.56 9.25
C GLN A 168 21.37 -8.44 9.93
N LYS A 169 20.85 -7.19 9.89
CA LYS A 169 21.40 -6.07 10.66
C LYS A 169 21.53 -6.47 12.13
N ASN A 170 22.72 -6.32 12.70
CA ASN A 170 23.02 -6.71 14.08
C ASN A 170 24.20 -5.89 14.59
N GLY A 171 24.25 -5.57 15.88
CA GLY A 171 25.29 -4.70 16.42
C GLY A 171 25.07 -3.23 16.06
N LYS A 172 26.12 -2.46 15.81
CA LYS A 172 26.03 -1.02 15.53
C LYS A 172 25.70 -0.75 14.07
N GLY A 173 24.87 0.26 13.81
CA GLY A 173 24.53 0.66 12.45
C GLY A 173 23.97 2.06 12.34
N LYS A 174 24.00 2.59 11.13
CA LYS A 174 23.51 3.91 10.75
C LYS A 174 22.52 3.81 9.61
N GLU A 175 21.49 4.60 9.65
CA GLU A 175 20.56 4.79 8.54
C GLU A 175 20.60 6.25 8.08
N TYR A 176 20.45 6.47 6.79
CA TYR A 176 20.52 7.80 6.19
C TYR A 176 19.23 8.10 5.42
N TYR A 177 18.82 9.35 5.36
CA TYR A 177 17.78 9.80 4.44
C TYR A 177 18.23 9.57 3.00
N HIS A 178 17.27 9.64 2.07
CA HIS A 178 17.58 9.53 0.64
C HIS A 178 18.57 10.61 0.16
N SER A 179 18.46 11.78 0.72
CA SER A 179 19.33 12.94 0.46
C SER A 179 20.74 12.81 1.05
N GLY A 180 20.99 11.79 1.91
CA GLY A 180 22.31 11.44 2.43
C GLY A 180 22.57 11.83 3.88
N GLU A 181 21.72 12.64 4.50
CA GLU A 181 21.86 13.03 5.91
C GLU A 181 21.61 11.86 6.85
N LEU A 182 22.30 11.84 8.01
CA LEU A 182 22.10 10.83 9.04
C LEU A 182 20.67 10.87 9.57
N LYS A 183 19.97 9.75 9.49
CA LYS A 183 18.61 9.57 9.99
C LYS A 183 18.54 8.88 11.34
N PHE A 184 19.38 7.88 11.53
CA PHE A 184 19.45 7.08 12.75
C PHE A 184 20.85 6.49 12.94
N GLU A 185 21.31 6.45 14.18
CA GLU A 185 22.44 5.65 14.60
C GLU A 185 22.11 4.93 15.91
N GLY A 186 22.55 3.67 16.03
CA GLY A 186 22.26 2.88 17.21
C GLY A 186 22.49 1.40 17.03
N GLU A 187 21.91 0.65 17.94
CA GLU A 187 22.07 -0.80 18.01
C GLU A 187 20.93 -1.52 17.27
N TYR A 188 21.27 -2.68 16.72
CA TYR A 188 20.36 -3.55 15.98
C TYR A 188 20.44 -4.99 16.51
N LEU A 189 19.29 -5.65 16.52
CA LEU A 189 19.17 -7.08 16.82
C LEU A 189 18.17 -7.71 15.84
N ILE A 190 18.65 -8.75 15.12
CA ILE A 190 17.81 -9.53 14.19
C ILE A 190 17.09 -8.62 13.16
N GLY A 191 17.80 -7.62 12.62
CA GLY A 191 17.30 -6.71 11.60
C GLY A 191 16.50 -5.51 12.12
N LEU A 192 16.22 -5.42 13.42
CA LEU A 192 15.42 -4.37 14.04
C LEU A 192 16.26 -3.49 14.94
N ARG A 193 15.92 -2.20 15.06
CA ARG A 193 16.51 -1.29 16.05
C ARG A 193 16.26 -1.87 17.45
N HIS A 194 17.32 -2.00 18.26
CA HIS A 194 17.25 -2.59 19.60
C HIS A 194 18.37 -1.98 20.45
N GLY A 195 18.12 -1.81 21.76
CA GLY A 195 19.08 -1.11 22.61
C GLY A 195 19.08 0.40 22.38
N ASN A 196 20.20 1.06 22.63
CA ASN A 196 20.30 2.52 22.54
C ASN A 196 20.40 3.01 21.11
N GLY A 197 19.76 4.16 20.83
CA GLY A 197 19.84 4.80 19.53
C GLY A 197 19.40 6.25 19.54
N LYS A 198 19.82 6.95 18.47
CA LYS A 198 19.49 8.35 18.20
C LYS A 198 18.88 8.47 16.80
N GLU A 199 17.83 9.23 16.69
CA GLU A 199 17.19 9.57 15.43
C GLU A 199 17.27 11.08 15.21
N TYR A 200 17.52 11.50 13.97
CA TYR A 200 17.76 12.89 13.62
C TYR A 200 16.72 13.41 12.63
N TYR A 201 16.45 14.70 12.67
CA TYR A 201 15.77 15.42 11.62
C TYR A 201 16.69 15.54 10.37
N LYS A 202 16.13 15.87 9.21
CA LYS A 202 16.92 16.10 7.99
C LYS A 202 17.96 17.23 8.12
N ASN A 203 17.69 18.21 8.97
CA ASN A 203 18.64 19.28 9.26
C ASN A 203 19.79 18.87 10.21
N GLY A 204 19.86 17.60 10.61
CA GLY A 204 20.89 17.04 11.49
C GLY A 204 20.61 17.23 13.00
N ASN A 205 19.56 17.94 13.40
CA ASN A 205 19.22 18.10 14.82
C ASN A 205 18.65 16.80 15.41
N LEU A 206 18.97 16.53 16.65
CA LEU A 206 18.48 15.36 17.39
C LEU A 206 16.95 15.41 17.49
N LYS A 207 16.32 14.32 17.06
CA LYS A 207 14.86 14.14 17.13
C LYS A 207 14.47 13.21 18.27
N TYR A 208 15.06 12.03 18.32
CA TYR A 208 14.83 11.05 19.37
C TYR A 208 16.14 10.54 19.93
N GLU A 209 16.19 10.26 21.23
CA GLU A 209 17.24 9.44 21.84
C GLU A 209 16.65 8.54 22.91
N GLY A 210 17.27 7.36 23.08
CA GLY A 210 16.93 6.41 24.13
C GLY A 210 16.90 4.98 23.64
N GLU A 211 16.05 4.17 24.28
CA GLU A 211 16.02 2.73 24.07
C GLU A 211 14.96 2.33 23.07
N TYR A 212 15.34 1.42 22.19
CA TYR A 212 14.45 0.72 21.25
C TYR A 212 14.32 -0.74 21.66
N PHE A 213 13.13 -1.32 21.52
CA PHE A 213 12.86 -2.72 21.81
C PHE A 213 12.20 -3.38 20.60
N PHE A 214 12.99 -4.18 19.84
CA PHE A 214 12.56 -4.84 18.59
C PHE A 214 11.84 -3.88 17.62
N GLY A 215 12.49 -2.78 17.29
CA GLY A 215 12.01 -1.76 16.36
C GLY A 215 11.02 -0.75 16.96
N ARG A 216 10.60 -0.95 18.21
CA ARG A 216 9.63 -0.08 18.90
C ARG A 216 10.34 0.93 19.78
N LYS A 217 9.83 2.15 19.83
CA LYS A 217 10.27 3.19 20.78
C LYS A 217 9.85 2.76 22.17
N TRP A 218 10.83 2.57 23.08
CA TRP A 218 10.56 2.03 24.42
C TRP A 218 10.73 3.08 25.53
N ASN A 219 11.96 3.46 25.84
CA ASN A 219 12.30 4.55 26.74
C ASN A 219 12.92 5.67 25.91
N ILE A 220 12.10 6.56 25.35
CA ILE A 220 12.51 7.53 24.33
C ILE A 220 12.17 8.94 24.77
N LYS A 221 13.11 9.86 24.55
CA LYS A 221 12.91 11.30 24.61
C LYS A 221 12.78 11.86 23.20
N LEU A 222 11.80 12.74 22.98
CA LEU A 222 11.57 13.48 21.74
C LEU A 222 11.92 14.95 21.95
N TYR A 223 12.73 15.49 21.05
CA TYR A 223 13.14 16.89 21.02
C TYR A 223 12.54 17.60 19.80
N ASP A 224 12.28 18.91 19.93
CA ASP A 224 11.94 19.76 18.80
C ASP A 224 13.21 20.15 17.99
N ASN A 225 13.00 20.89 16.90
CA ASN A 225 14.11 21.36 16.06
C ASN A 225 15.08 22.33 16.75
N ASN A 226 14.74 22.85 17.94
CA ASN A 226 15.59 23.74 18.75
C ASN A 226 16.31 22.96 19.86
N GLY A 227 16.15 21.63 19.94
CA GLY A 227 16.75 20.78 20.95
C GLY A 227 16.01 20.80 22.31
N LYS A 228 14.81 21.37 22.38
CA LYS A 228 13.99 21.35 23.59
C LYS A 228 13.26 20.01 23.71
N LEU A 229 13.34 19.37 24.88
CA LEU A 229 12.56 18.18 25.19
C LEU A 229 11.05 18.51 25.19
N ILE A 230 10.29 17.79 24.37
CA ILE A 230 8.84 18.00 24.20
C ILE A 230 8.00 16.84 24.72
N HIS A 231 8.45 15.60 24.53
CA HIS A 231 7.75 14.39 24.97
C HIS A 231 8.72 13.28 25.35
N GLU A 232 8.22 12.35 26.17
CA GLU A 232 8.92 11.10 26.48
C GLU A 232 7.96 9.91 26.50
N LEU A 233 8.48 8.73 26.18
CA LEU A 233 7.83 7.45 26.43
C LEU A 233 8.61 6.71 27.51
N LYS A 234 7.90 6.08 28.44
CA LYS A 234 8.43 5.17 29.46
C LYS A 234 7.77 3.80 29.29
N ASP A 235 8.57 2.75 29.22
CA ASP A 235 8.08 1.37 29.00
C ASP A 235 7.14 1.26 27.79
N GLY A 236 7.43 2.03 26.74
CA GLY A 236 6.62 2.11 25.52
C GLY A 236 5.26 2.78 25.69
N LYS A 237 5.02 3.51 26.79
CA LYS A 237 3.76 4.21 27.08
C LYS A 237 3.95 5.72 27.11
N GLY A 238 2.94 6.44 26.62
CA GLY A 238 2.93 7.90 26.65
C GLY A 238 2.14 8.48 25.50
N PHE A 239 2.26 9.79 25.34
CA PHE A 239 1.67 10.54 24.25
C PHE A 239 2.78 11.28 23.50
N ILE A 240 2.74 11.26 22.19
CA ILE A 240 3.69 11.98 21.32
C ILE A 240 2.92 12.88 20.38
N LYS A 241 3.31 14.15 20.37
CA LYS A 241 2.99 15.11 19.31
C LYS A 241 4.28 15.46 18.59
N GLU A 242 4.41 15.07 17.33
CA GLU A 242 5.62 15.30 16.55
C GLU A 242 5.34 16.04 15.24
N ASN A 243 6.24 16.95 14.90
CA ASN A 243 6.25 17.58 13.58
C ASN A 243 7.08 16.71 12.62
N GLY A 244 6.43 16.21 11.59
CA GLY A 244 7.08 15.59 10.42
C GLY A 244 7.32 16.61 9.30
N ASP A 245 7.93 16.17 8.20
CA ASP A 245 8.22 17.02 7.05
C ASP A 245 6.94 17.64 6.44
N PHE A 246 5.84 16.88 6.43
CA PHE A 246 4.58 17.28 5.78
C PHE A 246 3.37 17.23 6.70
N ASN A 247 3.50 16.61 7.86
CA ASN A 247 2.39 16.37 8.77
C ASN A 247 2.78 16.60 10.23
N ILE A 248 1.81 17.05 11.03
CA ILE A 248 1.88 17.00 12.49
C ILE A 248 1.09 15.79 12.94
N ASN A 249 1.69 14.96 13.78
CA ASN A 249 1.11 13.71 14.24
C ASN A 249 0.92 13.73 15.76
N GLU A 250 -0.26 13.38 16.23
CA GLU A 250 -0.60 13.27 17.65
C GLU A 250 -1.10 11.85 17.94
N PHE A 251 -0.35 11.08 18.74
CA PHE A 251 -0.71 9.68 19.04
C PHE A 251 -0.45 9.31 20.48
N GLY A 252 -1.36 8.51 21.06
CA GLY A 252 -1.06 7.68 22.21
C GLY A 252 -0.22 6.47 21.82
N TYR A 253 0.64 6.03 22.73
CA TYR A 253 1.48 4.85 22.57
C TYR A 253 1.22 3.85 23.71
N LEU A 254 1.22 2.57 23.36
CA LEU A 254 1.20 1.43 24.26
C LEU A 254 2.14 0.35 23.72
N SER A 255 3.05 -0.14 24.58
CA SER A 255 4.08 -1.10 24.18
C SER A 255 4.91 -0.64 22.95
N GLY A 256 5.17 0.68 22.86
CA GLY A 256 5.96 1.31 21.80
C GLY A 256 5.27 1.39 20.44
N LEU A 257 3.97 1.15 20.33
CA LEU A 257 3.15 1.25 19.14
C LEU A 257 2.01 2.25 19.33
N ARG A 258 1.59 2.94 18.26
CA ARG A 258 0.44 3.85 18.29
C ARG A 258 -0.82 3.07 18.69
N ASN A 259 -1.51 3.60 19.71
CA ASN A 259 -2.66 2.94 20.30
C ASN A 259 -3.65 3.98 20.83
N GLY A 260 -4.96 3.71 20.77
CA GLY A 260 -6.00 4.65 21.16
C GLY A 260 -6.27 5.70 20.10
N LYS A 261 -6.74 6.88 20.51
CA LYS A 261 -7.07 7.98 19.60
C LYS A 261 -5.82 8.65 19.04
N GLY A 262 -5.87 9.00 17.76
CA GLY A 262 -4.79 9.71 17.08
C GLY A 262 -5.32 10.74 16.09
N LYS A 263 -4.49 11.75 15.80
CA LYS A 263 -4.78 12.81 14.85
C LYS A 263 -3.58 13.06 13.96
N ILE A 264 -3.85 13.37 12.70
CA ILE A 264 -2.87 13.78 11.71
C ILE A 264 -3.32 15.10 11.11
N TYR A 265 -2.42 16.08 11.11
CA TYR A 265 -2.66 17.39 10.51
C TYR A 265 -1.72 17.59 9.32
N SER A 266 -2.18 18.25 8.28
CA SER A 266 -1.30 18.76 7.22
C SER A 266 -0.43 19.89 7.78
N ASN A 267 0.87 19.91 7.44
CA ASN A 267 1.79 21.00 7.81
C ASN A 267 2.13 21.87 6.58
N LYS A 268 1.20 21.97 5.63
CA LYS A 268 1.36 22.79 4.43
C LYS A 268 1.04 24.25 4.76
N ASP A 269 1.92 25.17 4.39
CA ASP A 269 1.70 26.62 4.45
C ASP A 269 1.48 27.20 5.87
N ASN A 270 2.12 26.64 6.91
CA ASN A 270 1.98 27.08 8.33
C ASN A 270 0.52 27.06 8.86
N ASN A 271 -0.42 26.49 8.12
CA ASN A 271 -1.81 26.36 8.53
C ASN A 271 -2.14 24.88 8.71
N SER A 272 -1.98 24.40 9.94
CA SER A 272 -2.19 22.98 10.28
C SER A 272 -3.66 22.61 10.22
N LYS A 273 -4.12 22.01 9.12
CA LYS A 273 -5.49 21.49 8.99
C LYS A 273 -5.54 20.00 9.33
N LEU A 274 -6.57 19.59 10.07
CA LEU A 274 -6.81 18.19 10.39
C LEU A 274 -7.13 17.43 9.09
N ILE A 275 -6.38 16.35 8.80
CA ILE A 275 -6.58 15.49 7.65
C ILE A 275 -7.06 14.10 8.02
N PHE A 276 -6.83 13.68 9.27
CA PHE A 276 -7.35 12.42 9.78
C PHE A 276 -7.48 12.47 11.31
N GLU A 277 -8.55 11.89 11.85
CA GLU A 277 -8.68 11.51 13.25
C GLU A 277 -9.35 10.13 13.36
N GLY A 278 -8.91 9.32 14.31
CA GLY A 278 -9.47 7.98 14.47
C GLY A 278 -8.77 7.15 15.52
N GLU A 279 -9.20 5.90 15.61
CA GLU A 279 -8.67 4.94 16.56
C GLU A 279 -7.53 4.14 15.94
N TYR A 280 -6.51 3.88 16.75
CA TYR A 280 -5.34 3.09 16.38
C TYR A 280 -5.18 1.90 17.31
N LEU A 281 -4.74 0.80 16.72
CA LEU A 281 -4.33 -0.39 17.45
C LEU A 281 -3.07 -0.97 16.79
N ASN A 282 -1.97 -1.00 17.54
CA ASN A 282 -0.69 -1.50 17.07
C ASN A 282 -0.26 -0.87 15.73
N ASP A 283 -0.21 0.47 15.66
CA ASP A 283 0.15 1.29 14.50
C ASP A 283 -0.83 1.27 13.32
N LYS A 284 -1.94 0.55 13.42
CA LYS A 284 -2.96 0.47 12.38
C LYS A 284 -4.22 1.23 12.77
N THR A 285 -4.85 1.91 11.81
CA THR A 285 -6.19 2.45 12.03
C THR A 285 -7.18 1.31 12.18
N MET A 286 -7.94 1.33 13.27
CA MET A 286 -8.90 0.30 13.68
C MET A 286 -10.09 0.98 14.33
N GLY A 287 -11.34 0.55 13.98
CA GLY A 287 -12.53 1.18 14.55
C GLY A 287 -12.90 2.47 13.82
N MET A 288 -13.50 3.41 14.53
CA MET A 288 -14.04 4.63 13.92
C MET A 288 -12.96 5.64 13.57
N GLY A 289 -13.10 6.29 12.41
CA GLY A 289 -12.24 7.38 11.99
C GLY A 289 -12.90 8.32 11.01
N LYS A 290 -12.33 9.53 10.91
CA LYS A 290 -12.74 10.60 9.99
C LYS A 290 -11.56 11.06 9.17
N ARG A 291 -11.78 11.29 7.89
CA ARG A 291 -10.79 11.81 6.96
C ARG A 291 -11.28 13.10 6.34
N TYR A 292 -10.38 14.06 6.19
CA TYR A 292 -10.65 15.38 5.66
C TYR A 292 -9.76 15.65 4.45
N ASN A 293 -10.20 16.53 3.56
CA ASN A 293 -9.37 17.06 2.48
C ASN A 293 -8.40 18.13 3.00
N LEU A 294 -7.55 18.68 2.13
CA LEU A 294 -6.60 19.73 2.49
C LEU A 294 -7.28 21.09 2.83
N ASP A 295 -8.55 21.24 2.50
CA ASP A 295 -9.36 22.40 2.88
C ASP A 295 -10.01 22.27 4.25
N GLY A 296 -9.95 21.05 4.85
CA GLY A 296 -10.52 20.73 6.17
C GLY A 296 -11.96 20.23 6.09
N GLU A 297 -12.48 19.95 4.88
CA GLU A 297 -13.81 19.39 4.72
C GLU A 297 -13.81 17.88 4.91
N LEU A 298 -14.85 17.36 5.57
CA LEU A 298 -15.03 15.93 5.79
C LEU A 298 -15.26 15.21 4.45
N ILE A 299 -14.40 14.25 4.11
CA ILE A 299 -14.54 13.41 2.92
C ILE A 299 -14.91 11.97 3.23
N PHE A 300 -14.67 11.51 4.45
CA PHE A 300 -15.09 10.17 4.87
C PHE A 300 -15.23 10.10 6.39
N GLU A 301 -16.26 9.40 6.86
CA GLU A 301 -16.38 8.93 8.24
C GLU A 301 -16.87 7.48 8.26
N GLY A 302 -16.27 6.66 9.14
CA GLY A 302 -16.66 5.26 9.21
C GLY A 302 -15.66 4.36 9.90
N GLU A 303 -15.85 3.07 9.69
CA GLU A 303 -15.04 2.02 10.29
C GLU A 303 -13.83 1.67 9.44
N TYR A 304 -12.70 1.51 10.10
CA TYR A 304 -11.42 1.06 9.56
C TYR A 304 -11.02 -0.29 10.13
N LEU A 305 -10.41 -1.11 9.30
CA LEU A 305 -9.75 -2.36 9.67
C LEU A 305 -8.38 -2.42 9.02
N TYR A 306 -7.31 -2.43 9.82
CA TYR A 306 -5.92 -2.49 9.35
C TYR A 306 -5.59 -1.45 8.27
N ASN A 307 -5.93 -0.18 8.53
CA ASN A 307 -5.79 0.98 7.65
C ASN A 307 -6.74 1.02 6.44
N SER A 308 -7.60 0.02 6.24
CA SER A 308 -8.57 -0.01 5.13
C SER A 308 -9.96 0.38 5.62
N ARG A 309 -10.66 1.16 4.82
CA ARG A 309 -12.09 1.44 5.04
C ARG A 309 -12.90 0.16 4.83
N ILE A 310 -13.80 -0.15 5.75
CA ILE A 310 -14.69 -1.32 5.63
C ILE A 310 -16.16 -0.94 5.57
N LYS A 311 -16.55 0.18 6.19
CA LYS A 311 -17.92 0.70 6.18
C LYS A 311 -17.92 2.18 6.52
N GLY A 312 -18.79 2.96 5.88
CA GLY A 312 -18.93 4.38 6.23
C GLY A 312 -19.61 5.21 5.18
N LYS A 313 -19.49 6.53 5.38
CA LYS A 313 -20.05 7.58 4.55
C LYS A 313 -18.94 8.34 3.84
N HIS A 314 -19.09 8.52 2.55
CA HIS A 314 -18.20 9.33 1.72
C HIS A 314 -18.91 10.61 1.32
N TYR A 315 -18.19 11.73 1.40
CA TYR A 315 -18.72 13.04 1.11
C TYR A 315 -17.91 13.71 0.00
N ILE A 316 -18.61 14.50 -0.82
CA ILE A 316 -18.03 15.38 -1.84
C ILE A 316 -18.63 16.77 -1.62
N ASN A 317 -17.78 17.79 -1.42
CA ASN A 317 -18.20 19.16 -1.13
C ASN A 317 -19.25 19.24 0.01
N GLY A 318 -19.00 18.48 1.09
CA GLY A 318 -19.87 18.43 2.27
C GLY A 318 -21.18 17.66 2.09
N LYS A 319 -21.48 17.14 0.90
CA LYS A 319 -22.69 16.36 0.61
C LYS A 319 -22.40 14.87 0.58
N LEU A 320 -23.33 14.07 1.15
CA LEU A 320 -23.22 12.61 1.14
C LEU A 320 -23.29 12.09 -0.31
N GLU A 321 -22.23 11.39 -0.74
CA GLU A 321 -22.14 10.81 -2.08
C GLU A 321 -22.35 9.30 -2.04
N TYR A 322 -21.88 8.64 -0.96
CA TYR A 322 -22.05 7.19 -0.80
C TYR A 322 -22.13 6.80 0.67
N GLU A 323 -22.97 5.84 1.00
CA GLU A 323 -23.02 5.18 2.30
C GLU A 323 -23.08 3.67 2.13
N GLY A 324 -22.13 2.96 2.76
CA GLY A 324 -22.09 1.50 2.65
C GLY A 324 -20.78 0.86 3.03
N ASP A 325 -20.65 -0.40 2.59
CA ASP A 325 -19.46 -1.20 2.82
C ASP A 325 -18.40 -0.96 1.73
N TYR A 326 -17.16 -1.13 2.10
CA TYR A 326 -15.99 -1.04 1.21
C TYR A 326 -15.24 -2.36 1.17
N LEU A 327 -14.73 -2.70 -0.01
CA LEU A 327 -13.85 -3.83 -0.26
C LEU A 327 -12.62 -3.38 -1.04
N TYR A 328 -11.42 -3.50 -0.46
CA TYR A 328 -10.16 -3.00 -1.06
C TYR A 328 -10.25 -1.53 -1.49
N GLU A 329 -10.78 -0.66 -0.60
CA GLU A 329 -11.00 0.77 -0.86
C GLU A 329 -12.07 1.06 -1.94
N ARG A 330 -12.78 0.04 -2.44
CA ARG A 330 -13.85 0.17 -3.44
C ARG A 330 -15.21 0.08 -2.77
N LYS A 331 -16.17 0.84 -3.27
CA LYS A 331 -17.59 0.74 -2.90
C LYS A 331 -18.10 -0.68 -3.20
N TYR A 332 -18.80 -1.31 -2.24
CA TYR A 332 -19.16 -2.73 -2.38
C TYR A 332 -20.64 -3.00 -2.14
N ASN A 333 -21.18 -2.77 -0.94
CA ASN A 333 -22.62 -2.82 -0.67
C ASN A 333 -23.05 -1.46 -0.15
N GLY A 334 -23.98 -0.80 -0.82
CA GLY A 334 -24.44 0.50 -0.35
C GLY A 334 -25.14 1.30 -1.40
N LYS A 335 -25.46 2.54 -1.04
CA LYS A 335 -26.23 3.47 -1.85
C LYS A 335 -25.43 4.70 -2.21
N GLY A 336 -25.57 5.15 -3.45
CA GLY A 336 -25.04 6.41 -3.93
C GLY A 336 -26.14 7.47 -4.02
N TYR A 337 -25.75 8.71 -3.77
CA TYR A 337 -26.66 9.84 -3.63
C TYR A 337 -26.26 10.98 -4.58
N ASP A 338 -27.26 11.72 -5.04
CA ASP A 338 -27.06 12.98 -5.75
C ASP A 338 -26.84 14.15 -4.76
N SER A 339 -26.62 15.35 -5.29
CA SER A 339 -26.42 16.56 -4.50
C SER A 339 -27.66 16.98 -3.66
N ASN A 340 -28.84 16.44 -3.94
CA ASN A 340 -30.08 16.69 -3.22
C ASN A 340 -30.39 15.62 -2.17
N GLY A 341 -29.54 14.57 -2.06
CA GLY A 341 -29.72 13.46 -1.13
C GLY A 341 -30.64 12.34 -1.66
N ASN A 342 -30.99 12.35 -2.95
CA ASN A 342 -31.76 11.26 -3.54
C ASN A 342 -30.85 10.09 -3.87
N VAL A 343 -31.33 8.85 -3.64
CA VAL A 343 -30.61 7.64 -4.05
C VAL A 343 -30.62 7.54 -5.56
N ILE A 344 -29.44 7.53 -6.18
CA ILE A 344 -29.26 7.43 -7.64
C ILE A 344 -28.72 6.08 -8.10
N TYR A 345 -28.13 5.30 -7.20
CA TYR A 345 -27.73 3.92 -7.47
C TYR A 345 -27.60 3.10 -6.17
N GLU A 346 -27.61 1.78 -6.33
CA GLU A 346 -27.33 0.83 -5.26
C GLU A 346 -26.36 -0.24 -5.77
N LEU A 347 -25.40 -0.62 -4.90
CA LEU A 347 -24.47 -1.71 -5.13
C LEU A 347 -24.79 -2.88 -4.20
N ILE A 348 -24.83 -4.08 -4.78
CA ILE A 348 -24.97 -5.35 -4.05
C ILE A 348 -23.81 -6.24 -4.44
N ASN A 349 -22.94 -6.59 -3.48
CA ASN A 349 -21.70 -7.34 -3.72
C ASN A 349 -20.80 -6.70 -4.80
N GLY A 350 -20.78 -5.36 -4.83
CA GLY A 350 -20.02 -4.60 -5.80
C GLY A 350 -20.62 -4.57 -7.21
N ASN A 351 -21.87 -5.03 -7.37
CA ASN A 351 -22.54 -5.12 -8.66
C ASN A 351 -23.70 -4.11 -8.71
N GLY A 352 -23.85 -3.44 -9.84
CA GLY A 352 -24.92 -2.46 -10.07
C GLY A 352 -24.56 -1.50 -11.19
N LYS A 353 -25.50 -0.57 -11.47
CA LYS A 353 -25.21 0.58 -12.33
C LYS A 353 -24.88 1.76 -11.44
N VAL A 354 -23.78 2.44 -11.70
CA VAL A 354 -23.28 3.53 -10.87
C VAL A 354 -23.18 4.83 -11.63
N LYS A 355 -23.19 5.92 -10.87
CA LYS A 355 -22.81 7.26 -11.31
C LYS A 355 -21.66 7.72 -10.42
N GLU A 356 -20.51 8.05 -11.03
CA GLU A 356 -19.31 8.47 -10.30
C GLU A 356 -19.08 9.97 -10.46
N HIS A 357 -18.64 10.60 -9.38
CA HIS A 357 -18.15 11.96 -9.37
C HIS A 357 -16.69 11.99 -8.93
N ASN A 358 -15.90 12.92 -9.44
CA ASN A 358 -14.54 13.15 -8.96
C ASN A 358 -14.55 13.90 -7.62
N ILE A 359 -13.36 14.18 -7.08
CA ILE A 359 -13.19 14.89 -5.80
C ILE A 359 -13.73 16.35 -5.82
N LEU A 360 -13.93 16.92 -7.00
CA LEU A 360 -14.50 18.26 -7.19
C LEU A 360 -16.02 18.21 -7.33
N GLY A 361 -16.64 17.01 -7.33
CA GLY A 361 -18.07 16.81 -7.50
C GLY A 361 -18.52 16.82 -8.97
N GLU A 362 -17.59 16.80 -9.93
CA GLU A 362 -17.91 16.73 -11.35
C GLU A 362 -18.26 15.30 -11.74
N PHE A 363 -19.29 15.14 -12.56
CA PHE A 363 -19.73 13.84 -13.06
C PHE A 363 -18.75 13.31 -14.09
N ILE A 364 -18.17 12.13 -13.82
CA ILE A 364 -17.09 11.58 -14.65
C ILE A 364 -17.40 10.21 -15.28
N PHE A 365 -18.38 9.47 -14.76
CA PHE A 365 -18.71 8.15 -15.29
C PHE A 365 -20.10 7.71 -14.92
N GLU A 366 -20.78 7.01 -15.85
CA GLU A 366 -21.93 6.18 -15.57
C GLU A 366 -21.79 4.82 -16.27
N GLY A 367 -22.20 3.75 -15.60
CA GLY A 367 -22.09 2.42 -16.21
C GLY A 367 -22.25 1.27 -15.22
N GLU A 368 -21.93 0.10 -15.72
CA GLU A 368 -22.06 -1.15 -14.97
C GLU A 368 -20.81 -1.43 -14.15
N TYR A 369 -21.05 -1.95 -12.93
CA TYR A 369 -20.01 -2.42 -12.02
C TYR A 369 -20.14 -3.91 -11.77
N LEU A 370 -19.00 -4.58 -11.67
CA LEU A 370 -18.85 -5.95 -11.19
C LEU A 370 -17.70 -5.99 -10.17
N ASN A 371 -17.98 -6.52 -8.97
CA ASN A 371 -17.00 -6.61 -7.88
C ASN A 371 -16.34 -5.26 -7.53
N GLY A 372 -17.11 -4.17 -7.61
CA GLY A 372 -16.65 -2.81 -7.28
C GLY A 372 -15.74 -2.17 -8.33
N LYS A 373 -15.73 -2.69 -9.57
CA LYS A 373 -14.99 -2.14 -10.71
C LYS A 373 -15.93 -1.90 -11.88
N ARG A 374 -15.60 -0.91 -12.73
CA ARG A 374 -16.25 -0.73 -14.03
C ARG A 374 -16.16 -2.02 -14.84
N ASN A 375 -17.31 -2.54 -15.28
CA ASN A 375 -17.38 -3.80 -16.01
C ASN A 375 -18.71 -3.83 -16.79
N GLY A 376 -18.68 -4.29 -18.04
CA GLY A 376 -19.82 -4.16 -18.94
C GLY A 376 -19.84 -2.81 -19.64
N LYS A 377 -21.01 -2.22 -19.89
CA LYS A 377 -21.15 -0.95 -20.63
C LYS A 377 -21.01 0.26 -19.73
N GLY A 378 -20.34 1.30 -20.23
CA GLY A 378 -20.19 2.55 -19.50
C GLY A 378 -19.85 3.74 -20.40
N LYS A 379 -19.99 4.94 -19.81
CA LYS A 379 -19.68 6.24 -20.42
C LYS A 379 -18.80 7.06 -19.50
N GLU A 380 -17.76 7.67 -20.06
CA GLU A 380 -16.89 8.61 -19.35
C GLU A 380 -17.12 10.03 -19.83
N TYR A 381 -17.00 10.98 -18.93
CA TYR A 381 -17.21 12.39 -19.18
C TYR A 381 -15.99 13.20 -18.73
N ASN A 382 -15.70 14.31 -19.38
CA ASN A 382 -14.69 15.28 -18.97
C ASN A 382 -15.25 16.21 -17.88
N CYS A 383 -14.40 17.14 -17.38
CA CYS A 383 -14.78 18.11 -16.35
C CYS A 383 -15.83 19.13 -16.83
N TYR A 384 -16.07 19.24 -18.12
CA TYR A 384 -17.11 20.10 -18.71
C TYR A 384 -18.46 19.39 -18.90
N GLY A 385 -18.50 18.06 -18.62
CA GLY A 385 -19.68 17.24 -18.80
C GLY A 385 -19.84 16.66 -20.21
N ASP A 386 -18.85 16.85 -21.10
CA ASP A 386 -18.88 16.28 -22.45
C ASP A 386 -18.53 14.79 -22.38
N LEU A 387 -19.22 14.00 -23.22
CA LEU A 387 -18.93 12.59 -23.40
C LEU A 387 -17.56 12.44 -24.09
N VAL A 388 -16.63 11.72 -23.43
CA VAL A 388 -15.29 11.43 -23.99
C VAL A 388 -15.10 10.00 -24.39
N PHE A 389 -15.87 9.08 -23.79
CA PHE A 389 -15.83 7.66 -24.16
C PHE A 389 -17.17 6.99 -23.85
N GLU A 390 -17.62 6.11 -24.75
CA GLU A 390 -18.63 5.11 -24.46
C GLU A 390 -18.19 3.75 -24.99
N GLY A 391 -18.40 2.69 -24.18
CA GLY A 391 -17.95 1.36 -24.60
C GLY A 391 -18.00 0.33 -23.48
N GLU A 392 -17.26 -0.73 -23.72
CA GLU A 392 -17.19 -1.89 -22.84
C GLU A 392 -15.97 -1.79 -21.90
N TYR A 393 -16.17 -2.33 -20.71
CA TYR A 393 -15.17 -2.36 -19.63
C TYR A 393 -15.01 -3.77 -19.09
N LEU A 394 -13.77 -4.11 -18.74
CA LEU A 394 -13.43 -5.32 -18.01
C LEU A 394 -12.46 -4.99 -16.89
N ASN A 395 -12.84 -5.33 -15.63
CA ASN A 395 -12.00 -5.11 -14.45
C ASN A 395 -11.50 -3.67 -14.28
N GLY A 396 -12.29 -2.67 -14.67
CA GLY A 396 -11.97 -1.25 -14.51
C GLY A 396 -11.28 -0.61 -15.71
N LYS A 397 -10.94 -1.37 -16.74
CA LYS A 397 -10.28 -0.89 -17.96
C LYS A 397 -11.22 -0.97 -19.16
N ARG A 398 -11.06 -0.07 -20.15
CA ARG A 398 -11.71 -0.17 -21.45
C ARG A 398 -11.31 -1.49 -22.09
N ASN A 399 -12.29 -2.31 -22.53
CA ASN A 399 -12.05 -3.63 -23.07
C ASN A 399 -13.24 -4.05 -23.93
N GLY A 400 -13.04 -4.55 -25.16
CA GLY A 400 -14.09 -4.79 -26.11
C GLY A 400 -14.32 -3.57 -27.00
N LYS A 401 -15.54 -3.31 -27.44
CA LYS A 401 -15.86 -2.21 -28.36
C LYS A 401 -16.02 -0.88 -27.63
N GLY A 402 -15.53 0.19 -28.25
CA GLY A 402 -15.65 1.53 -27.68
C GLY A 402 -15.52 2.64 -28.71
N LYS A 403 -16.05 3.82 -28.34
CA LYS A 403 -16.05 5.06 -29.10
C LYS A 403 -15.43 6.17 -28.28
N VAL A 404 -14.59 6.99 -28.88
CA VAL A 404 -13.95 8.17 -28.27
C VAL A 404 -14.47 9.41 -28.94
N TYR A 405 -14.73 10.42 -28.15
CA TYR A 405 -15.24 11.71 -28.60
C TYR A 405 -14.36 12.85 -28.13
N GLU A 406 -14.20 13.87 -28.96
CA GLU A 406 -13.60 15.14 -28.64
C GLU A 406 -14.60 16.27 -29.02
N GLY A 407 -15.05 17.06 -28.03
CA GLY A 407 -16.06 18.09 -28.24
C GLY A 407 -17.35 17.56 -28.90
N ASN A 408 -17.83 16.37 -28.50
CA ASN A 408 -18.99 15.66 -29.07
C ASN A 408 -18.81 15.12 -30.51
N ILE A 409 -17.62 15.21 -31.10
CA ILE A 409 -17.28 14.65 -32.42
C ILE A 409 -16.64 13.28 -32.20
N LEU A 410 -17.11 12.25 -32.92
CA LEU A 410 -16.49 10.93 -32.90
C LEU A 410 -15.11 11.01 -33.56
N VAL A 411 -14.06 10.70 -32.79
CA VAL A 411 -12.68 10.68 -33.29
C VAL A 411 -12.08 9.28 -33.38
N PHE A 412 -12.71 8.30 -32.73
CA PHE A 412 -12.32 6.91 -32.87
C PHE A 412 -13.46 5.97 -32.50
N GLU A 413 -13.62 4.88 -33.28
CA GLU A 413 -14.40 3.72 -32.86
C GLU A 413 -13.62 2.43 -33.18
N GLY A 414 -13.63 1.48 -32.24
CA GLY A 414 -12.85 0.25 -32.42
C GLY A 414 -12.79 -0.62 -31.16
N GLU A 415 -11.86 -1.55 -31.21
CA GLU A 415 -11.65 -2.53 -30.15
C GLU A 415 -10.58 -2.04 -29.16
N TYR A 416 -10.74 -2.43 -27.90
CA TYR A 416 -9.88 -2.15 -26.78
C TYR A 416 -9.46 -3.41 -26.04
N LEU A 417 -8.21 -3.48 -25.59
CA LEU A 417 -7.69 -4.50 -24.70
C LEU A 417 -6.87 -3.83 -23.59
N ASP A 418 -7.25 -4.10 -22.31
CA ASP A 418 -6.56 -3.57 -21.13
C ASP A 418 -6.40 -2.03 -21.09
N GLY A 419 -7.32 -1.30 -21.71
CA GLY A 419 -7.36 0.16 -21.74
C GLY A 419 -6.75 0.79 -22.98
N GLU A 420 -6.07 0.01 -23.84
CA GLU A 420 -5.41 0.49 -25.06
C GLU A 420 -6.20 0.06 -26.31
N ARG A 421 -6.14 0.87 -27.39
CA ARG A 421 -6.69 0.50 -28.69
C ARG A 421 -6.00 -0.79 -29.17
N HIS A 422 -6.81 -1.77 -29.58
CA HIS A 422 -6.31 -3.10 -29.98
C HIS A 422 -7.31 -3.73 -30.95
N GLY A 423 -6.82 -4.51 -31.96
CA GLY A 423 -7.70 -5.06 -32.97
C GLY A 423 -8.18 -4.03 -33.98
N LYS A 424 -9.36 -4.18 -34.52
CA LYS A 424 -9.87 -3.31 -35.59
C LYS A 424 -10.40 -1.99 -35.07
N GLY A 425 -10.13 -0.89 -35.79
CA GLY A 425 -10.64 0.42 -35.44
C GLY A 425 -10.55 1.42 -36.57
N THR A 426 -11.41 2.43 -36.47
CA THR A 426 -11.51 3.56 -37.41
C THR A 426 -11.26 4.87 -36.67
N ALA A 427 -10.38 5.68 -37.19
CA ALA A 427 -10.04 7.01 -36.65
C ALA A 427 -10.56 8.12 -37.57
N TYR A 428 -10.97 9.22 -36.94
CA TYR A 428 -11.49 10.42 -37.60
C TYR A 428 -10.76 11.65 -37.10
N ASP A 429 -10.74 12.73 -37.88
CA ASP A 429 -10.22 14.02 -37.41
C ASP A 429 -11.21 14.75 -36.50
N ILE A 430 -10.81 15.90 -35.97
CA ILE A 430 -11.64 16.74 -35.10
C ILE A 430 -12.86 17.36 -35.79
N ASN A 431 -12.97 17.24 -37.12
CA ASN A 431 -14.13 17.65 -37.91
C ASN A 431 -15.04 16.45 -38.24
N GLY A 432 -14.66 15.22 -37.81
CA GLY A 432 -15.38 13.99 -38.12
C GLY A 432 -15.05 13.37 -39.48
N ASN A 433 -14.04 13.86 -40.20
CA ASN A 433 -13.61 13.26 -41.46
C ASN A 433 -12.79 11.99 -41.22
N PHE A 434 -12.97 11.03 -42.08
CA PHE A 434 -12.22 9.77 -42.06
C PHE A 434 -10.71 10.01 -42.18
N LEU A 435 -9.93 9.39 -41.30
CA LEU A 435 -8.48 9.41 -41.30
C LEU A 435 -7.85 8.05 -41.63
N PHE A 436 -8.32 6.99 -40.92
CA PHE A 436 -7.69 5.67 -41.00
C PHE A 436 -8.66 4.58 -40.53
N GLU A 437 -8.61 3.44 -41.22
CA GLU A 437 -9.24 2.20 -40.78
C GLU A 437 -8.24 1.07 -40.87
N GLY A 438 -8.03 0.33 -39.82
CA GLY A 438 -7.04 -0.74 -39.81
C GLY A 438 -6.95 -1.44 -38.46
N GLU A 439 -5.84 -2.14 -38.26
CA GLU A 439 -5.56 -2.84 -37.03
C GLU A 439 -4.72 -1.96 -36.10
N TYR A 440 -4.94 -2.15 -34.80
CA TYR A 440 -4.22 -1.49 -33.72
C TYR A 440 -3.58 -2.51 -32.78
N PHE A 441 -2.37 -2.22 -32.33
CA PHE A 441 -1.66 -3.02 -31.34
C PHE A 441 -1.08 -2.11 -30.26
N LYS A 442 -1.55 -2.28 -29.01
CA LYS A 442 -1.12 -1.48 -27.85
C LYS A 442 -1.13 0.02 -28.13
N GLY A 443 -2.24 0.51 -28.64
CA GLY A 443 -2.48 1.93 -28.89
C GLY A 443 -2.03 2.46 -30.24
N ASN A 444 -1.14 1.75 -30.96
CA ASN A 444 -0.57 2.16 -32.26
C ASN A 444 -1.28 1.49 -33.43
N SER A 445 -1.49 2.23 -34.52
CA SER A 445 -1.93 1.66 -35.80
C SER A 445 -0.83 0.81 -36.45
N ILE A 446 -1.16 -0.33 -37.03
CA ILE A 446 -0.27 -1.25 -37.71
C ILE A 446 -0.73 -1.49 -39.15
#